data_3296b3030be081034860ad88d50c31eb
#
_entry.id   3296b3030be081034860ad88d50c31eb
#
_cell.length_a   1.000
_cell.length_b   1.000
_cell.length_c   1.000
_cell.angle_alpha   90.00
_cell.angle_beta   90.00
_cell.angle_gamma   90.00
#
_symmetry.space_group_name_H-M   'P 1'
#
loop_
_entity.id
_entity.type
_entity.pdbx_description
1 polymer ?
#
loop_
_entity_poly.entity_id
_entity_poly.type
_entity_poly.pdbx_seq_one_letter_code
_entity_poly.pdbx_strand_id
1 'polypeptide(L)'
;MTQVTTWRMAGMAAALAALTACASAPALEPATMVVKNGTIITMEASAPEVQALAVRGDRIVATGTTAAIEKYVGPSTEVVDLGGLTAIPGLIEGHGHFMGLGQSRMVIDLMDVTSWDEIVRLVGEAAAKAQPGEWIRGRGWHQEKWTSVPQPNVEGFPLHDALSKVSPVNPVILEHASGHATYVNAKAMELAGITAVTKSPAGGDILTDRAGRPIGVLRETASDLAEDALAASIATRTPEERAADARKVIDAAVQAALEKGVTSFQDAGESFATVDVIKQAAEQGALGIRLWVMVRDTNENIAAKMAAYKAVGLAHNHLTIAAIKKTIDGAIGSRGAWLLAPYSDMHTSTGLNTAPVEEVRALAGLAAANGVQLGVHAIGDRANREVLDIYEATFKANPAARDWRWRIEHAQHLAVSDIPRFGQLGVIASMQGIHATSDAPYVRARLGEERVAEGGYVWQKLMQSGAIISNGTDVPVERIDPMPNLHATITRRLKDGSDFFPDQRMTRQEALKSYTWNAAYAAKEETLKGSLAVGKLADITVLSKNIMTVPEAEIPATDVVYTIVGGTVAYRGAAAK
;
A
#
# COMPACT_ATOMS: atom_id res chain seq x y z
N MET A 1 77.27 52.03 -51.10
CA MET A 1 77.09 50.88 -51.98
C MET A 1 76.10 49.94 -51.28
N THR A 2 74.85 49.99 -51.67
CA THR A 2 73.91 48.87 -51.45
C THR A 2 72.58 49.27 -52.12
N GLN A 3 72.22 48.49 -53.10
CA GLN A 3 71.01 48.72 -53.93
C GLN A 3 69.75 48.41 -53.13
N VAL A 4 68.74 49.29 -53.27
CA VAL A 4 67.40 49.11 -52.81
C VAL A 4 66.54 48.60 -53.97
N THR A 5 66.01 47.43 -53.86
CA THR A 5 65.09 46.80 -54.83
C THR A 5 63.65 47.01 -54.33
N THR A 6 62.86 47.76 -55.04
CA THR A 6 61.44 48.00 -54.83
C THR A 6 60.59 46.85 -55.42
N TRP A 7 59.78 46.16 -54.61
CA TRP A 7 58.72 45.26 -55.09
C TRP A 7 57.37 45.94 -54.99
N ARG A 8 56.67 46.01 -56.11
CA ARG A 8 55.29 46.47 -56.24
C ARG A 8 54.32 45.33 -55.72
N MET A 9 53.50 45.70 -54.75
CA MET A 9 52.37 44.84 -54.35
C MET A 9 51.17 45.11 -55.25
N ALA A 10 50.70 44.07 -55.94
CA ALA A 10 49.40 44.10 -56.62
C ALA A 10 48.34 43.64 -55.61
N GLY A 11 47.36 44.52 -55.36
CA GLY A 11 46.21 44.20 -54.47
C GLY A 11 45.20 43.27 -55.16
N MET A 12 44.96 42.11 -54.54
CA MET A 12 43.79 41.25 -54.82
C MET A 12 42.75 41.47 -53.69
N ALA A 13 41.71 42.16 -54.01
CA ALA A 13 40.51 42.21 -53.13
C ALA A 13 39.74 40.92 -53.20
N ALA A 14 39.84 40.06 -52.15
CA ALA A 14 38.99 38.89 -51.99
C ALA A 14 37.70 39.34 -51.25
N ALA A 15 36.57 39.30 -51.95
CA ALA A 15 35.25 39.50 -51.36
C ALA A 15 34.88 38.23 -50.56
N LEU A 16 34.90 38.31 -49.22
CA LEU A 16 34.34 37.28 -48.34
C LEU A 16 32.81 37.42 -48.35
N ALA A 17 32.14 36.54 -49.09
CA ALA A 17 30.70 36.32 -48.92
C ALA A 17 30.45 35.53 -47.62
N ALA A 18 30.05 36.22 -46.57
CA ALA A 18 29.58 35.56 -45.34
C ALA A 18 28.22 34.88 -45.59
N LEU A 19 28.25 33.60 -45.84
CA LEU A 19 27.05 32.74 -45.75
C LEU A 19 26.68 32.62 -44.28
N THR A 20 25.76 33.47 -43.81
CA THR A 20 25.02 33.23 -42.55
C THR A 20 24.11 32.02 -42.77
N ALA A 21 24.59 30.84 -42.44
CA ALA A 21 23.75 29.68 -42.23
C ALA A 21 22.87 30.00 -41.03
N CYS A 22 21.63 30.38 -41.26
CA CYS A 22 20.58 30.27 -40.25
C CYS A 22 20.47 28.80 -39.87
N ALA A 23 21.19 28.38 -38.83
CA ALA A 23 20.87 27.11 -38.17
C ALA A 23 19.44 27.26 -37.65
N SER A 24 18.48 26.69 -38.37
CA SER A 24 17.13 26.53 -37.86
C SER A 24 17.25 25.78 -36.55
N ALA A 25 16.73 26.35 -35.47
CA ALA A 25 16.63 25.64 -34.20
C ALA A 25 16.01 24.26 -34.51
N PRO A 26 16.54 23.15 -33.91
CA PRO A 26 15.99 21.83 -34.15
C PRO A 26 14.48 21.87 -33.90
N ALA A 27 13.71 21.37 -34.86
CA ALA A 27 12.27 21.34 -34.76
C ALA A 27 11.90 20.59 -33.47
N LEU A 28 11.02 21.20 -32.66
CA LEU A 28 10.59 20.61 -31.41
C LEU A 28 9.92 19.24 -31.74
N GLU A 29 10.46 18.15 -31.21
CA GLU A 29 9.83 16.84 -31.40
C GLU A 29 8.46 16.81 -30.72
N PRO A 30 7.41 16.36 -31.43
CA PRO A 30 6.08 16.21 -30.85
C PRO A 30 6.07 15.29 -29.61
N ALA A 31 5.16 15.56 -28.70
CA ALA A 31 4.87 14.68 -27.57
C ALA A 31 4.07 13.44 -28.03
N THR A 32 4.20 12.33 -27.32
CA THR A 32 3.31 11.16 -27.48
C THR A 32 1.95 11.42 -26.87
N MET A 33 1.91 12.17 -25.75
CA MET A 33 0.67 12.60 -25.09
C MET A 33 0.79 14.05 -24.61
N VAL A 34 -0.31 14.78 -24.65
CA VAL A 34 -0.48 16.09 -24.01
C VAL A 34 -1.72 16.05 -23.13
N VAL A 35 -1.56 16.43 -21.86
CA VAL A 35 -2.65 16.66 -20.91
C VAL A 35 -2.81 18.17 -20.77
N LYS A 36 -4.00 18.74 -21.00
CA LYS A 36 -4.22 20.18 -21.05
C LYS A 36 -5.59 20.65 -20.59
N ASN A 37 -5.77 21.96 -20.45
CA ASN A 37 -7.05 22.63 -20.14
C ASN A 37 -7.63 22.25 -18.78
N GLY A 38 -6.80 22.09 -17.76
CA GLY A 38 -7.27 21.81 -16.39
C GLY A 38 -6.35 22.39 -15.33
N THR A 39 -6.58 21.99 -14.10
CA THR A 39 -5.72 22.27 -12.96
C THR A 39 -4.82 21.06 -12.73
N ILE A 40 -3.52 21.20 -12.92
CA ILE A 40 -2.54 20.14 -12.71
C ILE A 40 -1.70 20.47 -11.48
N ILE A 41 -1.92 19.75 -10.39
CA ILE A 41 -1.18 19.88 -9.13
C ILE A 41 0.09 19.03 -9.27
N THR A 42 1.24 19.66 -9.26
CA THR A 42 2.50 18.99 -9.61
C THR A 42 3.21 18.33 -8.42
N MET A 43 2.93 18.78 -7.19
CA MET A 43 3.69 18.47 -5.97
C MET A 43 5.16 18.97 -6.03
N GLU A 44 5.47 19.93 -6.89
CA GLU A 44 6.76 20.62 -6.97
C GLU A 44 6.65 22.05 -6.43
N ALA A 45 7.54 22.42 -5.50
CA ALA A 45 7.49 23.73 -4.85
C ALA A 45 7.72 24.90 -5.84
N SER A 46 8.51 24.68 -6.89
CA SER A 46 8.82 25.70 -7.90
C SER A 46 7.69 25.99 -8.88
N ALA A 47 6.77 25.05 -9.05
CA ALA A 47 5.62 25.17 -9.94
C ALA A 47 4.47 24.29 -9.40
N PRO A 48 3.85 24.68 -8.27
CA PRO A 48 2.90 23.81 -7.56
C PRO A 48 1.64 23.47 -8.37
N GLU A 49 1.29 24.33 -9.33
CA GLU A 49 0.16 24.17 -10.23
C GLU A 49 0.52 24.64 -11.64
N VAL A 50 0.10 23.86 -12.64
CA VAL A 50 0.21 24.20 -14.06
C VAL A 50 -1.10 23.85 -14.79
N GLN A 51 -1.26 24.29 -16.06
CA GLN A 51 -2.48 24.05 -16.85
C GLN A 51 -2.35 22.88 -17.83
N ALA A 52 -1.10 22.52 -18.17
CA ALA A 52 -0.83 21.47 -19.13
C ALA A 52 0.56 20.85 -18.91
N LEU A 53 0.72 19.62 -19.41
CA LEU A 53 2.02 18.95 -19.52
C LEU A 53 2.12 18.16 -20.83
N ALA A 54 3.35 17.95 -21.30
CA ALA A 54 3.67 17.13 -22.45
C ALA A 54 4.49 15.91 -22.03
N VAL A 55 4.18 14.77 -22.63
CA VAL A 55 4.81 13.48 -22.36
C VAL A 55 5.44 12.94 -23.64
N ARG A 56 6.64 12.36 -23.54
CA ARG A 56 7.28 11.61 -24.62
C ARG A 56 7.73 10.26 -24.11
N GLY A 57 7.21 9.18 -24.71
CA GLY A 57 7.36 7.85 -24.16
C GLY A 57 6.70 7.79 -22.77
N ASP A 58 7.47 7.40 -21.77
CA ASP A 58 7.01 7.30 -20.38
C ASP A 58 7.33 8.53 -19.50
N ARG A 59 7.93 9.62 -20.10
CA ARG A 59 8.46 10.76 -19.33
C ARG A 59 7.76 12.07 -19.63
N ILE A 60 7.59 12.89 -18.60
CA ILE A 60 7.18 14.28 -18.71
C ILE A 60 8.34 15.08 -19.31
N VAL A 61 8.11 15.77 -20.44
CA VAL A 61 9.13 16.58 -21.13
C VAL A 61 8.91 18.07 -21.00
N ALA A 62 7.71 18.51 -20.66
CA ALA A 62 7.40 19.91 -20.38
C ALA A 62 6.17 20.06 -19.50
N THR A 63 6.12 21.14 -18.72
CA THR A 63 4.95 21.57 -17.94
C THR A 63 4.77 23.09 -18.12
N GLY A 64 3.53 23.61 -18.03
CA GLY A 64 3.28 25.04 -18.15
C GLY A 64 1.82 25.41 -18.41
N THR A 65 1.60 26.56 -19.03
CA THR A 65 0.26 26.95 -19.49
C THR A 65 -0.16 26.12 -20.71
N THR A 66 -1.46 25.98 -20.95
CA THR A 66 -1.97 25.29 -22.15
C THR A 66 -1.33 25.85 -23.42
N ALA A 67 -1.25 27.17 -23.56
CA ALA A 67 -0.65 27.83 -24.74
C ALA A 67 0.85 27.47 -24.90
N ALA A 68 1.60 27.33 -23.81
CA ALA A 68 3.01 26.96 -23.87
C ALA A 68 3.25 25.52 -24.28
N ILE A 69 2.30 24.64 -23.96
CA ILE A 69 2.37 23.19 -24.22
C ILE A 69 1.82 22.84 -25.61
N GLU A 70 0.95 23.65 -26.20
CA GLU A 70 0.33 23.39 -27.51
C GLU A 70 1.36 23.11 -28.62
N LYS A 71 2.55 23.72 -28.56
CA LYS A 71 3.65 23.47 -29.50
C LYS A 71 4.20 22.05 -29.54
N TYR A 72 3.88 21.23 -28.51
CA TYR A 72 4.27 19.80 -28.46
C TYR A 72 3.23 18.89 -29.12
N VAL A 73 2.05 19.43 -29.53
CA VAL A 73 1.01 18.64 -30.21
C VAL A 73 1.41 18.44 -31.67
N GLY A 74 1.49 17.19 -32.07
CA GLY A 74 1.71 16.75 -33.45
C GLY A 74 0.59 15.83 -33.95
N PRO A 75 0.67 15.37 -35.20
CA PRO A 75 -0.40 14.55 -35.80
C PRO A 75 -0.72 13.24 -35.07
N SER A 76 0.27 12.66 -34.36
CA SER A 76 0.13 11.40 -33.61
C SER A 76 0.05 11.60 -32.10
N THR A 77 -0.02 12.83 -31.63
CA THR A 77 -0.10 13.12 -30.18
C THR A 77 -1.49 12.78 -29.64
N GLU A 78 -1.57 11.90 -28.65
CA GLU A 78 -2.79 11.70 -27.87
C GLU A 78 -3.04 12.94 -27.01
N VAL A 79 -4.23 13.54 -27.11
CA VAL A 79 -4.59 14.73 -26.34
C VAL A 79 -5.65 14.36 -25.30
N VAL A 80 -5.28 14.45 -24.03
CA VAL A 80 -6.22 14.37 -22.92
C VAL A 80 -6.63 15.78 -22.52
N ASP A 81 -7.82 16.19 -22.99
CA ASP A 81 -8.41 17.48 -22.63
C ASP A 81 -9.14 17.35 -21.29
N LEU A 82 -8.63 17.99 -20.27
CA LEU A 82 -9.18 17.92 -18.91
C LEU A 82 -10.53 18.67 -18.81
N GLY A 83 -10.80 19.65 -19.67
CA GLY A 83 -12.06 20.40 -19.65
C GLY A 83 -12.37 21.03 -18.27
N GLY A 84 -11.36 21.44 -17.53
CA GLY A 84 -11.46 22.01 -16.18
C GLY A 84 -11.31 20.99 -15.03
N LEU A 85 -11.16 19.69 -15.32
CA LEU A 85 -10.86 18.67 -14.31
C LEU A 85 -9.49 18.90 -13.64
N THR A 86 -9.25 18.17 -12.56
CA THR A 86 -7.98 18.24 -11.81
C THR A 86 -7.13 16.99 -12.02
N ALA A 87 -5.87 17.19 -12.40
CA ALA A 87 -4.87 16.14 -12.44
C ALA A 87 -3.88 16.29 -11.26
N ILE A 88 -3.47 15.16 -10.71
CA ILE A 88 -2.49 15.05 -9.63
C ILE A 88 -1.44 14.00 -10.02
N PRO A 89 -0.26 13.93 -9.35
CA PRO A 89 0.62 12.77 -9.52
C PRO A 89 -0.14 11.48 -9.26
N GLY A 90 0.19 10.44 -10.00
CA GLY A 90 -0.40 9.13 -9.78
C GLY A 90 -0.28 8.72 -8.32
N LEU A 91 -1.40 8.31 -7.75
CA LEU A 91 -1.47 7.92 -6.35
C LEU A 91 -0.65 6.66 -6.10
N ILE A 92 0.02 6.61 -4.97
CA ILE A 92 0.85 5.48 -4.55
C ILE A 92 0.20 4.85 -3.32
N GLU A 93 -0.26 3.62 -3.44
CA GLU A 93 -0.61 2.81 -2.28
C GLU A 93 0.66 2.53 -1.47
N GLY A 94 0.84 3.20 -0.34
CA GLY A 94 2.09 3.16 0.42
C GLY A 94 2.26 1.93 1.30
N HIS A 95 1.20 1.17 1.51
CA HIS A 95 1.17 -0.10 2.24
C HIS A 95 -0.12 -0.85 1.92
N GLY A 96 0.00 -1.98 1.25
CA GLY A 96 -1.12 -2.88 0.98
C GLY A 96 -0.61 -4.27 0.60
N HIS A 97 -1.53 -5.20 0.37
CA HIS A 97 -1.24 -6.58 -0.01
C HIS A 97 -1.79 -6.82 -1.43
N PHE A 98 -0.91 -6.76 -2.42
CA PHE A 98 -1.31 -6.75 -3.83
C PHE A 98 -2.03 -8.03 -4.26
N MET A 99 -1.48 -9.21 -3.91
CA MET A 99 -2.17 -10.47 -4.19
C MET A 99 -3.44 -10.59 -3.35
N GLY A 100 -3.42 -10.11 -2.10
CA GLY A 100 -4.59 -10.02 -1.22
C GLY A 100 -5.72 -9.16 -1.80
N LEU A 101 -5.39 -8.02 -2.42
CA LEU A 101 -6.36 -7.17 -3.15
C LEU A 101 -7.04 -7.96 -4.26
N GLY A 102 -6.26 -8.61 -5.12
CA GLY A 102 -6.83 -9.42 -6.21
C GLY A 102 -7.71 -10.56 -5.71
N GLN A 103 -7.24 -11.27 -4.68
CA GLN A 103 -8.01 -12.34 -4.05
C GLN A 103 -9.30 -11.85 -3.42
N SER A 104 -9.29 -10.67 -2.78
CA SER A 104 -10.49 -10.08 -2.15
C SER A 104 -11.60 -9.79 -3.16
N ARG A 105 -11.25 -9.57 -4.44
CA ARG A 105 -12.21 -9.37 -5.53
C ARG A 105 -12.84 -10.68 -6.04
N MET A 106 -12.31 -11.83 -5.59
CA MET A 106 -12.72 -13.17 -6.04
C MET A 106 -13.42 -13.98 -4.94
N VAL A 107 -13.64 -13.40 -3.76
CA VAL A 107 -14.26 -14.04 -2.61
C VAL A 107 -15.51 -13.27 -2.15
N ILE A 108 -16.27 -13.81 -1.20
CA ILE A 108 -17.42 -13.10 -0.63
C ILE A 108 -16.94 -11.83 0.07
N ASP A 109 -17.39 -10.67 -0.39
CA ASP A 109 -17.12 -9.38 0.27
C ASP A 109 -18.01 -9.24 1.51
N LEU A 110 -17.38 -9.20 2.69
CA LEU A 110 -18.04 -9.07 3.99
C LEU A 110 -17.73 -7.72 4.66
N MET A 111 -17.11 -6.79 3.94
CA MET A 111 -16.64 -5.52 4.52
C MET A 111 -17.76 -4.64 5.08
N ASP A 112 -18.92 -4.64 4.44
CA ASP A 112 -20.05 -3.79 4.83
C ASP A 112 -21.15 -4.57 5.57
N VAL A 113 -20.93 -5.86 5.85
CA VAL A 113 -21.91 -6.72 6.54
C VAL A 113 -22.00 -6.35 8.01
N THR A 114 -23.23 -6.15 8.49
CA THR A 114 -23.54 -5.68 9.85
C THR A 114 -24.25 -6.71 10.74
N SER A 115 -24.32 -7.96 10.29
CA SER A 115 -24.91 -9.05 11.08
C SER A 115 -24.31 -10.42 10.76
N TRP A 116 -24.25 -11.28 11.76
CA TRP A 116 -23.84 -12.68 11.59
C TRP A 116 -24.80 -13.45 10.66
N ASP A 117 -26.11 -13.21 10.76
CA ASP A 117 -27.11 -13.91 9.94
C ASP A 117 -26.91 -13.61 8.44
N GLU A 118 -26.50 -12.40 8.12
CA GLU A 118 -26.18 -12.04 6.73
C GLU A 118 -24.93 -12.78 6.22
N ILE A 119 -23.91 -12.91 7.05
CA ILE A 119 -22.71 -13.73 6.71
C ILE A 119 -23.14 -15.17 6.41
N VAL A 120 -23.94 -15.78 7.29
CA VAL A 120 -24.45 -17.13 7.11
C VAL A 120 -25.27 -17.27 5.82
N ARG A 121 -26.12 -16.28 5.50
CA ARG A 121 -26.89 -16.26 4.25
C ARG A 121 -25.98 -16.23 3.02
N LEU A 122 -24.99 -15.31 2.99
CA LEU A 122 -24.05 -15.18 1.87
C LEU A 122 -23.22 -16.46 1.66
N VAL A 123 -22.77 -17.08 2.75
CA VAL A 123 -22.09 -18.38 2.69
C VAL A 123 -23.00 -19.47 2.15
N GLY A 124 -24.27 -19.52 2.57
CA GLY A 124 -25.25 -20.48 2.06
C GLY A 124 -25.50 -20.31 0.56
N GLU A 125 -25.59 -19.09 0.06
CA GLU A 125 -25.75 -18.79 -1.37
C GLU A 125 -24.53 -19.19 -2.19
N ALA A 126 -23.31 -19.01 -1.64
CA ALA A 126 -22.08 -19.46 -2.28
C ALA A 126 -21.98 -20.99 -2.27
N ALA A 127 -22.27 -21.64 -1.14
CA ALA A 127 -22.25 -23.10 -1.01
C ALA A 127 -23.24 -23.79 -1.95
N ALA A 128 -24.40 -23.19 -2.20
CA ALA A 128 -25.39 -23.71 -3.14
C ALA A 128 -24.91 -23.72 -4.62
N LYS A 129 -23.91 -22.93 -4.95
CA LYS A 129 -23.32 -22.81 -6.31
C LYS A 129 -22.02 -23.59 -6.45
N ALA A 130 -21.35 -23.89 -5.35
CA ALA A 130 -20.05 -24.54 -5.33
C ALA A 130 -20.14 -26.04 -5.54
N GLN A 131 -19.07 -26.64 -6.09
CA GLN A 131 -18.96 -28.09 -6.15
C GLN A 131 -18.70 -28.68 -4.75
N PRO A 132 -19.16 -29.89 -4.44
CA PRO A 132 -18.86 -30.54 -3.16
C PRO A 132 -17.36 -30.59 -2.88
N GLY A 133 -16.94 -30.14 -1.70
CA GLY A 133 -15.53 -30.06 -1.29
C GLY A 133 -14.80 -28.78 -1.75
N GLU A 134 -15.40 -27.97 -2.59
CA GLU A 134 -14.86 -26.65 -2.96
C GLU A 134 -14.87 -25.71 -1.75
N TRP A 135 -13.76 -24.98 -1.54
CA TRP A 135 -13.64 -24.02 -0.46
C TRP A 135 -14.49 -22.77 -0.71
N ILE A 136 -15.34 -22.42 0.25
CA ILE A 136 -16.05 -21.13 0.30
C ILE A 136 -15.18 -20.14 1.04
N ARG A 137 -14.79 -19.09 0.36
CA ARG A 137 -13.90 -18.06 0.90
C ARG A 137 -14.64 -16.74 1.03
N GLY A 138 -14.39 -16.02 2.12
CA GLY A 138 -14.91 -14.66 2.32
C GLY A 138 -13.93 -13.82 3.10
N ARG A 139 -14.06 -12.49 3.03
CA ARG A 139 -13.19 -11.55 3.73
C ARG A 139 -13.94 -10.29 4.13
N GLY A 140 -13.57 -9.74 5.29
CA GLY A 140 -13.99 -8.39 5.69
C GLY A 140 -14.98 -8.34 6.84
N TRP A 141 -15.39 -9.48 7.42
CA TRP A 141 -16.23 -9.46 8.61
C TRP A 141 -15.51 -8.83 9.80
N HIS A 142 -16.30 -8.16 10.67
CA HIS A 142 -15.78 -7.53 11.89
C HIS A 142 -16.91 -7.48 12.92
N GLN A 143 -16.70 -8.10 14.09
CA GLN A 143 -17.71 -8.21 15.14
C GLN A 143 -18.18 -6.88 15.70
N GLU A 144 -17.34 -5.85 15.71
CA GLU A 144 -17.71 -4.50 16.18
C GLU A 144 -18.65 -3.75 15.20
N LYS A 145 -18.83 -4.27 13.98
CA LYS A 145 -19.83 -3.74 13.03
C LYS A 145 -21.20 -4.34 13.22
N TRP A 146 -21.32 -5.43 14.00
CA TRP A 146 -22.58 -6.15 14.13
C TRP A 146 -23.55 -5.41 15.04
N THR A 147 -24.78 -5.28 14.59
CA THR A 147 -25.88 -4.63 15.34
C THR A 147 -26.37 -5.48 16.50
N SER A 148 -26.12 -6.79 16.49
CA SER A 148 -26.41 -7.72 17.57
C SER A 148 -25.46 -8.92 17.51
N VAL A 149 -25.14 -9.48 18.67
CA VAL A 149 -24.33 -10.71 18.78
C VAL A 149 -25.24 -11.88 19.08
N PRO A 150 -25.32 -12.90 18.19
CA PRO A 150 -26.10 -14.10 18.43
C PRO A 150 -25.66 -14.86 19.69
N GLN A 151 -26.62 -15.56 20.30
CA GLN A 151 -26.36 -16.44 21.44
C GLN A 151 -26.52 -17.91 21.00
N PRO A 152 -25.67 -18.84 21.51
CA PRO A 152 -24.53 -18.61 22.39
C PRO A 152 -23.34 -17.99 21.65
N ASN A 153 -22.47 -17.28 22.40
CA ASN A 153 -21.22 -16.74 21.88
C ASN A 153 -20.07 -16.85 22.90
N VAL A 154 -18.85 -16.68 22.41
CA VAL A 154 -17.61 -16.59 23.22
C VAL A 154 -16.93 -15.27 22.86
N GLU A 155 -16.72 -14.40 23.81
CA GLU A 155 -16.09 -13.07 23.62
C GLU A 155 -16.73 -12.20 22.50
N GLY A 156 -18.03 -12.39 22.27
CA GLY A 156 -18.75 -11.69 21.19
C GLY A 156 -18.75 -12.43 19.85
N PHE A 157 -18.11 -13.60 19.76
CA PHE A 157 -18.11 -14.41 18.54
C PHE A 157 -19.14 -15.54 18.61
N PRO A 158 -20.09 -15.62 17.66
CA PRO A 158 -21.04 -16.74 17.53
C PRO A 158 -20.30 -18.08 17.33
N LEU A 159 -20.98 -19.20 17.58
CA LEU A 159 -20.43 -20.51 17.28
C LEU A 159 -20.57 -20.83 15.78
N HIS A 160 -19.70 -21.69 15.26
CA HIS A 160 -19.66 -22.07 13.84
C HIS A 160 -20.88 -22.84 13.33
N ASP A 161 -21.79 -23.28 14.23
CA ASP A 161 -22.90 -24.22 13.92
C ASP A 161 -23.77 -23.72 12.76
N ALA A 162 -24.08 -22.40 12.72
CA ALA A 162 -24.87 -21.81 11.63
C ALA A 162 -24.17 -21.92 10.28
N LEU A 163 -22.87 -21.63 10.22
CA LEU A 163 -22.06 -21.80 9.01
C LEU A 163 -21.96 -23.26 8.59
N SER A 164 -21.76 -24.17 9.56
CA SER A 164 -21.66 -25.60 9.29
C SER A 164 -22.97 -26.19 8.76
N LYS A 165 -24.11 -25.62 9.19
CA LYS A 165 -25.44 -26.04 8.72
C LYS A 165 -25.68 -25.65 7.27
N VAL A 166 -25.30 -24.44 6.85
CA VAL A 166 -25.52 -23.96 5.47
C VAL A 166 -24.45 -24.44 4.49
N SER A 167 -23.31 -24.90 5.00
CA SER A 167 -22.19 -25.43 4.19
C SER A 167 -21.65 -26.74 4.79
N PRO A 168 -22.44 -27.85 4.79
CA PRO A 168 -22.05 -29.08 5.46
C PRO A 168 -20.96 -29.88 4.74
N VAL A 169 -20.84 -29.73 3.42
CA VAL A 169 -19.88 -30.47 2.57
C VAL A 169 -18.76 -29.61 2.02
N ASN A 170 -18.91 -28.30 2.06
CA ASN A 170 -17.91 -27.35 1.59
C ASN A 170 -17.19 -26.73 2.78
N PRO A 171 -15.85 -26.76 2.84
CA PRO A 171 -15.10 -26.06 3.86
C PRO A 171 -15.28 -24.55 3.68
N VAL A 172 -15.43 -23.83 4.79
CA VAL A 172 -15.61 -22.38 4.83
C VAL A 172 -14.45 -21.75 5.57
N ILE A 173 -13.86 -20.73 4.99
CA ILE A 173 -12.83 -19.88 5.58
C ILE A 173 -13.18 -18.42 5.34
N LEU A 174 -13.42 -17.66 6.41
CA LEU A 174 -13.77 -16.24 6.36
C LEU A 174 -12.73 -15.45 7.12
N GLU A 175 -11.96 -14.65 6.41
CA GLU A 175 -10.92 -13.82 6.99
C GLU A 175 -11.53 -12.54 7.60
N HIS A 176 -11.10 -12.19 8.81
CA HIS A 176 -11.48 -10.95 9.48
C HIS A 176 -10.96 -9.73 8.71
N ALA A 177 -11.64 -8.59 8.81
CA ALA A 177 -11.23 -7.34 8.14
C ALA A 177 -9.77 -6.97 8.41
N SER A 178 -9.30 -7.13 9.65
CA SER A 178 -7.91 -6.84 10.03
C SER A 178 -6.86 -7.84 9.52
N GLY A 179 -7.26 -9.01 9.00
CA GLY A 179 -6.32 -10.08 8.65
C GLY A 179 -5.76 -10.87 9.84
N HIS A 180 -6.16 -10.54 11.09
CA HIS A 180 -5.62 -11.14 12.32
C HIS A 180 -6.54 -12.19 12.97
N ALA A 181 -7.60 -12.59 12.30
CA ALA A 181 -8.49 -13.67 12.74
C ALA A 181 -9.19 -14.33 11.55
N THR A 182 -9.56 -15.58 11.71
CA THR A 182 -10.26 -16.36 10.69
C THR A 182 -11.45 -17.08 11.32
N TYR A 183 -12.59 -17.09 10.61
CA TYR A 183 -13.76 -17.88 10.97
C TYR A 183 -13.85 -19.11 10.08
N VAL A 184 -13.99 -20.30 10.66
CA VAL A 184 -14.07 -21.57 9.92
C VAL A 184 -15.29 -22.39 10.34
N ASN A 185 -15.84 -23.19 9.41
CA ASN A 185 -16.91 -24.13 9.71
C ASN A 185 -16.35 -25.52 10.15
N ALA A 186 -17.23 -26.43 10.55
CA ALA A 186 -16.85 -27.79 10.97
C ALA A 186 -16.04 -28.53 9.89
N LYS A 187 -16.39 -28.36 8.59
CA LYS A 187 -15.69 -29.03 7.49
C LYS A 187 -14.27 -28.52 7.30
N ALA A 188 -14.06 -27.22 7.44
CA ALA A 188 -12.72 -26.64 7.40
C ALA A 188 -11.89 -27.07 8.62
N MET A 189 -12.46 -27.09 9.82
CA MET A 189 -11.78 -27.60 11.02
C MET A 189 -11.40 -29.08 10.88
N GLU A 190 -12.27 -29.92 10.30
CA GLU A 190 -11.96 -31.32 10.00
C GLU A 190 -10.70 -31.43 9.10
N LEU A 191 -10.66 -30.67 8.01
CA LEU A 191 -9.52 -30.66 7.07
C LEU A 191 -8.23 -30.11 7.71
N ALA A 192 -8.35 -29.13 8.59
CA ALA A 192 -7.24 -28.53 9.33
C ALA A 192 -6.79 -29.37 10.54
N GLY A 193 -7.47 -30.48 10.85
CA GLY A 193 -7.18 -31.32 12.02
C GLY A 193 -7.46 -30.65 13.37
N ILE A 194 -8.34 -29.61 13.38
CA ILE A 194 -8.70 -28.85 14.58
C ILE A 194 -9.80 -29.62 15.35
N THR A 195 -9.50 -29.99 16.60
CA THR A 195 -10.38 -30.76 17.49
C THR A 195 -10.36 -30.14 18.88
N ALA A 196 -11.18 -30.68 19.80
CA ALA A 196 -11.19 -30.26 21.20
C ALA A 196 -9.86 -30.48 21.96
N VAL A 197 -8.94 -31.28 21.43
CA VAL A 197 -7.63 -31.55 22.04
C VAL A 197 -6.50 -30.81 21.34
N THR A 198 -6.78 -30.07 20.25
CA THR A 198 -5.80 -29.27 19.55
C THR A 198 -5.42 -28.06 20.41
N LYS A 199 -4.13 -27.91 20.66
CA LYS A 199 -3.61 -26.77 21.44
C LYS A 199 -3.40 -25.57 20.55
N SER A 200 -3.65 -24.38 21.10
CA SER A 200 -3.29 -23.13 20.43
C SER A 200 -1.78 -23.09 20.13
N PRO A 201 -1.37 -22.72 18.90
CA PRO A 201 0.04 -22.54 18.57
C PRO A 201 0.64 -21.34 19.31
N ALA A 202 1.98 -21.27 19.35
CA ALA A 202 2.67 -20.11 19.89
C ALA A 202 2.31 -18.86 19.08
N GLY A 203 1.90 -17.79 19.76
CA GLY A 203 1.49 -16.54 19.10
C GLY A 203 0.09 -16.57 18.50
N GLY A 204 -0.73 -17.60 18.73
CA GLY A 204 -2.09 -17.70 18.25
C GLY A 204 -3.06 -18.27 19.29
N ASP A 205 -4.36 -18.22 18.98
CA ASP A 205 -5.41 -18.67 19.88
C ASP A 205 -6.56 -19.33 19.13
N ILE A 206 -6.91 -20.58 19.52
CA ILE A 206 -8.10 -21.31 19.07
C ILE A 206 -9.20 -21.06 20.09
N LEU A 207 -10.19 -20.23 19.74
CA LEU A 207 -11.28 -19.93 20.67
C LEU A 207 -12.14 -21.17 20.92
N THR A 208 -12.38 -21.46 22.20
CA THR A 208 -13.18 -22.61 22.64
C THR A 208 -14.34 -22.18 23.53
N ASP A 209 -15.42 -22.97 23.51
CA ASP A 209 -16.51 -22.81 24.46
C ASP A 209 -16.13 -23.34 25.86
N ARG A 210 -17.04 -23.23 26.82
CA ARG A 210 -16.83 -23.71 28.21
C ARG A 210 -16.56 -25.20 28.32
N ALA A 211 -16.91 -25.99 27.31
CA ALA A 211 -16.66 -27.44 27.24
C ALA A 211 -15.32 -27.75 26.52
N GLY A 212 -14.54 -26.74 26.13
CA GLY A 212 -13.28 -26.90 25.40
C GLY A 212 -13.47 -27.21 23.90
N ARG A 213 -14.67 -27.04 23.34
CA ARG A 213 -14.91 -27.27 21.91
C ARG A 213 -14.57 -26.03 21.11
N PRO A 214 -13.77 -26.11 20.03
CA PRO A 214 -13.50 -24.99 19.14
C PRO A 214 -14.80 -24.39 18.59
N ILE A 215 -14.92 -23.06 18.66
CA ILE A 215 -16.10 -22.33 18.15
C ILE A 215 -15.99 -21.91 16.69
N GLY A 216 -14.86 -22.23 16.05
CA GLY A 216 -14.57 -21.86 14.67
C GLY A 216 -13.80 -20.56 14.49
N VAL A 217 -13.43 -19.87 15.57
CA VAL A 217 -12.59 -18.65 15.49
C VAL A 217 -11.15 -18.98 15.84
N LEU A 218 -10.25 -18.59 14.93
CA LEU A 218 -8.81 -18.75 15.03
C LEU A 218 -8.18 -17.37 14.98
N ARG A 219 -7.29 -17.03 15.92
CA ARG A 219 -6.62 -15.74 16.02
C ARG A 219 -5.14 -15.87 15.73
N GLU A 220 -4.57 -14.86 15.07
CA GLU A 220 -3.15 -14.73 14.76
C GLU A 220 -2.61 -16.04 14.13
N THR A 221 -1.49 -16.57 14.61
CA THR A 221 -0.87 -17.78 14.04
C THR A 221 -1.77 -19.04 14.09
N ALA A 222 -2.86 -19.03 14.85
CA ALA A 222 -3.83 -20.13 14.80
C ALA A 222 -4.61 -20.17 13.46
N SER A 223 -4.73 -19.04 12.77
CA SER A 223 -5.33 -18.97 11.42
C SER A 223 -4.57 -19.82 10.41
N ASP A 224 -3.24 -19.93 10.56
CA ASP A 224 -2.36 -20.72 9.68
C ASP A 224 -2.83 -22.18 9.57
N LEU A 225 -3.44 -22.75 10.63
CA LEU A 225 -3.96 -24.13 10.59
C LEU A 225 -5.01 -24.34 9.49
N ALA A 226 -5.90 -23.35 9.29
CA ALA A 226 -6.93 -23.42 8.27
C ALA A 226 -6.39 -22.97 6.89
N GLU A 227 -5.49 -22.02 6.88
CA GLU A 227 -4.81 -21.55 5.66
C GLU A 227 -3.92 -22.64 5.06
N ASP A 228 -3.20 -23.40 5.87
CA ASP A 228 -2.42 -24.56 5.44
C ASP A 228 -3.30 -25.64 4.82
N ALA A 229 -4.48 -25.92 5.40
CA ALA A 229 -5.44 -26.87 4.84
C ALA A 229 -5.99 -26.39 3.48
N LEU A 230 -6.28 -25.08 3.34
CA LEU A 230 -6.65 -24.48 2.06
C LEU A 230 -5.49 -24.58 1.06
N ALA A 231 -4.27 -24.21 1.47
CA ALA A 231 -3.07 -24.28 0.63
C ALA A 231 -2.78 -25.71 0.16
N ALA A 232 -2.95 -26.71 1.03
CA ALA A 232 -2.83 -28.11 0.66
C ALA A 232 -3.84 -28.52 -0.42
N SER A 233 -5.08 -28.01 -0.37
CA SER A 233 -6.08 -28.26 -1.41
C SER A 233 -5.72 -27.61 -2.75
N ILE A 234 -5.14 -26.40 -2.70
CA ILE A 234 -4.66 -25.69 -3.91
C ILE A 234 -3.42 -26.39 -4.50
N ALA A 235 -2.56 -26.95 -3.66
CA ALA A 235 -1.35 -27.66 -4.09
C ALA A 235 -1.67 -28.93 -4.93
N THR A 236 -2.89 -29.47 -4.85
CA THR A 236 -3.32 -30.58 -5.71
C THR A 236 -3.58 -30.19 -7.16
N ARG A 237 -3.69 -28.87 -7.46
CA ARG A 237 -3.88 -28.35 -8.83
C ARG A 237 -2.59 -28.46 -9.64
N THR A 238 -2.72 -28.55 -10.97
CA THR A 238 -1.55 -28.52 -11.85
C THR A 238 -0.79 -27.19 -11.79
N PRO A 239 0.49 -27.14 -12.17
CA PRO A 239 1.23 -25.89 -12.26
C PRO A 239 0.55 -24.87 -13.19
N GLU A 240 -0.02 -25.32 -14.31
CA GLU A 240 -0.72 -24.48 -15.29
C GLU A 240 -2.00 -23.86 -14.70
N GLU A 241 -2.79 -24.64 -13.96
CA GLU A 241 -3.99 -24.12 -13.27
C GLU A 241 -3.61 -23.08 -12.21
N ARG A 242 -2.56 -23.33 -11.42
CA ARG A 242 -2.09 -22.37 -10.43
C ARG A 242 -1.58 -21.08 -11.07
N ALA A 243 -0.85 -21.17 -12.19
CA ALA A 243 -0.37 -20.00 -12.92
C ALA A 243 -1.55 -19.19 -13.51
N ALA A 244 -2.57 -19.87 -14.05
CA ALA A 244 -3.77 -19.20 -14.56
C ALA A 244 -4.56 -18.49 -13.46
N ASP A 245 -4.69 -19.11 -12.28
CA ASP A 245 -5.37 -18.49 -11.14
C ASP A 245 -4.58 -17.30 -10.59
N ALA A 246 -3.26 -17.42 -10.47
CA ALA A 246 -2.40 -16.31 -10.05
C ALA A 246 -2.49 -15.12 -11.03
N ARG A 247 -2.61 -15.40 -12.33
CA ARG A 247 -2.81 -14.35 -13.34
C ARG A 247 -4.14 -13.63 -13.16
N LYS A 248 -5.24 -14.34 -12.89
CA LYS A 248 -6.55 -13.73 -12.60
C LYS A 248 -6.48 -12.82 -11.36
N VAL A 249 -5.76 -13.27 -10.32
CA VAL A 249 -5.54 -12.47 -9.10
C VAL A 249 -4.79 -11.18 -9.43
N ILE A 250 -3.71 -11.26 -10.21
CA ILE A 250 -2.93 -10.08 -10.63
C ILE A 250 -3.80 -9.13 -11.46
N ASP A 251 -4.54 -9.63 -12.46
CA ASP A 251 -5.40 -8.82 -13.32
C ASP A 251 -6.49 -8.11 -12.50
N ALA A 252 -7.11 -8.80 -11.53
CA ALA A 252 -8.10 -8.21 -10.64
C ALA A 252 -7.51 -7.13 -9.73
N ALA A 253 -6.29 -7.33 -9.21
CA ALA A 253 -5.59 -6.33 -8.39
C ALA A 253 -5.22 -5.08 -9.21
N VAL A 254 -4.67 -5.27 -10.40
CA VAL A 254 -4.33 -4.17 -11.33
C VAL A 254 -5.56 -3.34 -11.65
N GLN A 255 -6.65 -4.00 -12.05
CA GLN A 255 -7.90 -3.32 -12.38
C GLN A 255 -8.44 -2.52 -11.20
N ALA A 256 -8.49 -3.13 -10.00
CA ALA A 256 -8.97 -2.46 -8.80
C ALA A 256 -8.12 -1.24 -8.42
N ALA A 257 -6.80 -1.32 -8.58
CA ALA A 257 -5.88 -0.21 -8.33
C ALA A 257 -6.08 0.94 -9.34
N LEU A 258 -6.16 0.61 -10.64
CA LEU A 258 -6.35 1.60 -11.70
C LEU A 258 -7.69 2.32 -11.60
N GLU A 259 -8.78 1.64 -11.23
CA GLU A 259 -10.10 2.22 -10.99
C GLU A 259 -10.09 3.30 -9.89
N LYS A 260 -9.12 3.23 -8.98
CA LYS A 260 -8.96 4.15 -7.85
C LYS A 260 -7.80 5.14 -8.01
N GLY A 261 -7.25 5.24 -9.22
CA GLY A 261 -6.19 6.21 -9.52
C GLY A 261 -4.81 5.82 -8.97
N VAL A 262 -4.66 4.60 -8.49
CA VAL A 262 -3.39 4.08 -7.96
C VAL A 262 -2.53 3.62 -9.12
N THR A 263 -1.42 4.32 -9.36
CA THR A 263 -0.45 4.01 -10.43
C THR A 263 0.73 3.19 -9.93
N SER A 264 0.93 3.18 -8.62
CA SER A 264 2.04 2.50 -7.95
C SER A 264 1.57 1.89 -6.65
N PHE A 265 2.10 0.71 -6.32
CA PHE A 265 1.67 -0.05 -5.15
C PHE A 265 2.90 -0.60 -4.40
N GLN A 266 2.99 -0.34 -3.10
CA GLN A 266 4.02 -0.88 -2.22
C GLN A 266 3.43 -2.09 -1.50
N ASP A 267 3.83 -3.27 -1.97
CA ASP A 267 3.35 -4.54 -1.45
C ASP A 267 4.03 -4.88 -0.12
N ALA A 268 3.21 -5.12 0.90
CA ALA A 268 3.64 -5.32 2.28
C ALA A 268 4.03 -6.77 2.60
N GLY A 269 4.45 -7.50 1.61
CA GLY A 269 5.18 -8.73 1.81
C GLY A 269 4.63 -9.96 1.09
N GLU A 270 5.45 -10.47 0.16
CA GLU A 270 5.19 -11.67 -0.62
C GLU A 270 6.31 -12.71 -0.46
N SER A 271 5.95 -14.00 -0.54
CA SER A 271 6.93 -15.07 -0.54
C SER A 271 7.79 -15.05 -1.81
N PHE A 272 8.97 -15.63 -1.79
CA PHE A 272 9.80 -15.77 -3.00
C PHE A 272 9.04 -16.46 -4.14
N ALA A 273 8.19 -17.44 -3.84
CA ALA A 273 7.39 -18.13 -4.85
C ALA A 273 6.37 -17.17 -5.51
N THR A 274 5.72 -16.31 -4.73
CA THR A 274 4.80 -15.30 -5.26
C THR A 274 5.56 -14.21 -6.03
N VAL A 275 6.73 -13.81 -5.54
CA VAL A 275 7.61 -12.85 -6.25
C VAL A 275 8.00 -13.37 -7.62
N ASP A 276 8.26 -14.68 -7.79
CA ASP A 276 8.53 -15.29 -9.10
C ASP A 276 7.34 -15.14 -10.06
N VAL A 277 6.11 -15.33 -9.57
CA VAL A 277 4.87 -15.13 -10.35
C VAL A 277 4.72 -13.66 -10.77
N ILE A 278 4.91 -12.72 -9.84
CA ILE A 278 4.85 -11.28 -10.11
C ILE A 278 5.94 -10.87 -11.11
N LYS A 279 7.15 -11.39 -10.97
CA LYS A 279 8.25 -11.13 -11.88
C LYS A 279 7.94 -11.61 -13.30
N GLN A 280 7.40 -12.82 -13.44
CA GLN A 280 6.96 -13.34 -14.73
C GLN A 280 5.87 -12.45 -15.36
N ALA A 281 4.88 -12.01 -14.57
CA ALA A 281 3.85 -11.08 -15.03
C ALA A 281 4.44 -9.73 -15.50
N ALA A 282 5.43 -9.20 -14.77
CA ALA A 282 6.14 -7.98 -15.15
C ALA A 282 6.88 -8.14 -16.48
N GLU A 283 7.63 -9.23 -16.66
CA GLU A 283 8.38 -9.54 -17.89
C GLU A 283 7.46 -9.71 -19.11
N GLN A 284 6.23 -10.16 -18.89
CA GLN A 284 5.19 -10.28 -19.91
C GLN A 284 4.44 -8.97 -20.18
N GLY A 285 4.78 -7.87 -19.49
CA GLY A 285 4.07 -6.59 -19.60
C GLY A 285 2.66 -6.62 -19.02
N ALA A 286 2.38 -7.53 -18.11
CA ALA A 286 1.06 -7.75 -17.53
C ALA A 286 0.79 -6.90 -16.27
N LEU A 287 1.80 -6.23 -15.72
CA LEU A 287 1.62 -5.26 -14.65
C LEU A 287 1.22 -3.91 -15.25
N GLY A 288 -0.07 -3.58 -15.17
CA GLY A 288 -0.59 -2.29 -15.60
C GLY A 288 -0.26 -1.13 -14.66
N ILE A 289 0.29 -1.41 -13.47
CA ILE A 289 0.77 -0.47 -12.47
C ILE A 289 2.21 -0.78 -12.09
N ARG A 290 2.83 0.06 -11.23
CA ARG A 290 4.19 -0.21 -10.73
C ARG A 290 4.12 -0.84 -9.35
N LEU A 291 4.87 -1.92 -9.15
CA LEU A 291 4.99 -2.61 -7.88
C LEU A 291 6.36 -2.39 -7.24
N TRP A 292 6.36 -2.07 -5.97
CA TRP A 292 7.52 -2.14 -5.10
C TRP A 292 7.22 -3.19 -4.03
N VAL A 293 7.98 -4.29 -4.03
CA VAL A 293 7.65 -5.50 -3.27
C VAL A 293 8.64 -5.71 -2.13
N MET A 294 8.10 -5.92 -0.93
CA MET A 294 8.85 -6.47 0.21
C MET A 294 8.78 -8.00 0.15
N VAL A 295 9.90 -8.67 0.38
CA VAL A 295 9.92 -10.13 0.51
C VAL A 295 9.58 -10.53 1.95
N ARG A 296 8.62 -11.41 2.12
CA ARG A 296 8.21 -12.01 3.40
C ARG A 296 8.41 -13.51 3.34
N ASP A 297 9.46 -13.99 4.00
CA ASP A 297 9.82 -15.41 4.02
C ASP A 297 10.58 -15.72 5.33
N THR A 298 10.99 -16.98 5.55
CA THR A 298 11.81 -17.35 6.70
C THR A 298 13.19 -16.68 6.63
N ASN A 299 13.85 -16.49 7.78
CA ASN A 299 15.18 -15.89 7.82
C ASN A 299 16.21 -16.72 7.03
N GLU A 300 16.06 -18.05 7.01
CA GLU A 300 16.88 -18.98 6.22
C GLU A 300 16.73 -18.74 4.72
N ASN A 301 15.49 -18.61 4.24
CA ASN A 301 15.22 -18.32 2.83
C ASN A 301 15.71 -16.91 2.44
N ILE A 302 15.49 -15.92 3.30
CA ILE A 302 16.00 -14.55 3.10
C ILE A 302 17.52 -14.57 2.99
N ALA A 303 18.22 -15.25 3.92
CA ALA A 303 19.69 -15.37 3.89
C ALA A 303 20.19 -16.05 2.61
N ALA A 304 19.47 -17.05 2.13
CA ALA A 304 19.88 -17.82 0.96
C ALA A 304 19.59 -17.11 -0.38
N LYS A 305 18.50 -16.34 -0.47
CA LYS A 305 17.93 -15.91 -1.76
C LYS A 305 17.90 -14.41 -1.97
N MET A 306 17.85 -13.57 -0.92
CA MET A 306 17.57 -12.13 -1.06
C MET A 306 18.53 -11.41 -2.01
N ALA A 307 19.83 -11.76 -1.97
CA ALA A 307 20.85 -11.17 -2.85
C ALA A 307 20.56 -11.39 -4.34
N ALA A 308 20.00 -12.55 -4.69
CA ALA A 308 19.66 -12.90 -6.09
C ALA A 308 18.31 -12.30 -6.54
N TYR A 309 17.41 -12.05 -5.59
CA TYR A 309 16.08 -11.51 -5.90
C TYR A 309 16.03 -9.97 -5.90
N LYS A 310 16.98 -9.32 -5.21
CA LYS A 310 17.05 -7.86 -5.19
C LYS A 310 17.13 -7.30 -6.59
N ALA A 311 16.18 -6.46 -6.95
CA ALA A 311 16.10 -5.82 -8.24
C ALA A 311 15.43 -4.45 -8.15
N VAL A 312 15.85 -3.50 -8.97
CA VAL A 312 15.28 -2.15 -9.03
C VAL A 312 14.93 -1.82 -10.46
N GLY A 313 13.71 -1.41 -10.72
CA GLY A 313 13.25 -0.90 -12.00
C GLY A 313 13.14 -1.95 -13.11
N LEU A 314 12.90 -3.23 -12.78
CA LEU A 314 12.63 -4.26 -13.78
C LEU A 314 11.40 -3.91 -14.66
N ALA A 315 11.36 -4.47 -15.87
CA ALA A 315 10.25 -4.30 -16.80
C ALA A 315 9.86 -2.81 -16.98
N HIS A 316 10.81 -1.96 -17.35
CA HIS A 316 10.60 -0.51 -17.56
C HIS A 316 10.04 0.21 -16.31
N ASN A 317 10.60 -0.07 -15.14
CA ASN A 317 10.20 0.46 -13.83
C ASN A 317 8.80 0.00 -13.37
N HIS A 318 8.33 -1.17 -13.82
CA HIS A 318 7.08 -1.76 -13.32
C HIS A 318 7.30 -2.66 -12.10
N LEU A 319 8.54 -3.09 -11.79
CA LEU A 319 8.82 -3.93 -10.63
C LEU A 319 10.13 -3.55 -9.94
N THR A 320 10.06 -3.33 -8.64
CA THR A 320 11.21 -3.18 -7.74
C THR A 320 11.07 -4.17 -6.58
N ILE A 321 12.11 -4.95 -6.28
CA ILE A 321 12.20 -5.89 -5.17
C ILE A 321 13.38 -5.43 -4.32
N ALA A 322 13.14 -4.64 -3.28
CA ALA A 322 14.21 -3.93 -2.57
C ALA A 322 14.00 -3.84 -1.05
N ALA A 323 13.11 -4.66 -0.49
CA ALA A 323 12.85 -4.67 0.94
C ALA A 323 12.45 -6.06 1.45
N ILE A 324 12.50 -6.19 2.77
CA ILE A 324 12.06 -7.37 3.53
C ILE A 324 10.95 -6.93 4.47
N LYS A 325 9.90 -7.75 4.62
CA LYS A 325 8.80 -7.56 5.57
C LYS A 325 8.90 -8.55 6.73
N LYS A 326 8.63 -8.09 7.93
CA LYS A 326 8.40 -8.93 9.13
C LYS A 326 7.23 -8.37 9.93
N THR A 327 6.56 -9.24 10.68
CA THR A 327 5.52 -8.88 11.65
C THR A 327 6.03 -9.22 13.04
N ILE A 328 5.89 -8.32 14.03
CA ILE A 328 6.35 -8.55 15.41
C ILE A 328 5.19 -8.63 16.41
N ASP A 329 4.03 -8.05 16.09
CA ASP A 329 2.83 -8.10 16.94
C ASP A 329 1.55 -8.19 16.10
N GLY A 330 0.39 -8.22 16.76
CA GLY A 330 -0.91 -8.22 16.13
C GLY A 330 -1.62 -6.85 16.20
N ALA A 331 -2.95 -6.83 15.96
CA ALA A 331 -3.77 -5.61 15.91
C ALA A 331 -4.37 -5.22 17.26
N ILE A 332 -4.73 -3.91 17.43
CA ILE A 332 -5.37 -3.40 18.65
C ILE A 332 -6.78 -4.00 18.83
N GLY A 333 -7.54 -4.10 17.75
CA GLY A 333 -8.93 -4.59 17.78
C GLY A 333 -9.07 -6.00 18.35
N SER A 334 -8.19 -6.92 17.94
CA SER A 334 -8.11 -8.31 18.42
C SER A 334 -7.37 -8.45 19.76
N ARG A 335 -6.81 -7.37 20.33
CA ARG A 335 -5.91 -7.35 21.50
C ARG A 335 -4.59 -8.12 21.26
N GLY A 336 -4.16 -8.18 20.00
CA GLY A 336 -2.88 -8.75 19.59
C GLY A 336 -1.72 -7.76 19.61
N ALA A 337 -1.98 -6.44 19.54
CA ALA A 337 -0.92 -5.43 19.60
C ALA A 337 -0.12 -5.52 20.91
N TRP A 338 1.22 -5.57 20.81
CA TRP A 338 2.10 -5.79 21.96
C TRP A 338 2.42 -4.49 22.67
N LEU A 339 1.93 -4.37 23.91
CA LEU A 339 1.91 -3.15 24.70
C LEU A 339 2.91 -3.17 25.85
N LEU A 340 3.37 -1.98 26.26
CA LEU A 340 4.17 -1.76 27.48
C LEU A 340 3.35 -1.94 28.77
N ALA A 341 2.05 -1.62 28.72
CA ALA A 341 1.11 -1.80 29.81
C ALA A 341 -0.11 -2.61 29.36
N PRO A 342 -0.81 -3.32 30.26
CA PRO A 342 -1.97 -4.11 29.88
C PRO A 342 -3.07 -3.31 29.18
N TYR A 343 -3.88 -3.99 28.37
CA TYR A 343 -5.09 -3.41 27.81
C TYR A 343 -6.01 -2.86 28.89
N SER A 344 -6.65 -1.73 28.66
CA SER A 344 -7.55 -1.10 29.64
C SER A 344 -8.79 -1.93 29.91
N ASP A 345 -9.25 -2.69 28.93
CA ASP A 345 -10.42 -3.57 29.02
C ASP A 345 -10.03 -5.06 29.22
N MET A 346 -8.72 -5.37 29.33
CA MET A 346 -8.21 -6.71 29.63
C MET A 346 -6.89 -6.61 30.41
N HIS A 347 -6.98 -6.35 31.70
CA HIS A 347 -5.80 -6.09 32.57
C HIS A 347 -4.83 -7.28 32.72
N THR A 348 -5.19 -8.45 32.21
CA THR A 348 -4.36 -9.68 32.22
C THR A 348 -3.52 -9.84 30.95
N SER A 349 -3.70 -9.00 29.94
CA SER A 349 -3.02 -9.11 28.65
C SER A 349 -2.28 -7.83 28.27
N THR A 350 -1.06 -8.00 27.78
CA THR A 350 -0.27 -6.95 27.11
C THR A 350 -0.17 -7.19 25.60
N GLY A 351 -1.01 -8.05 25.04
CA GLY A 351 -0.96 -8.44 23.63
C GLY A 351 -0.01 -9.60 23.35
N LEU A 352 0.33 -9.78 22.08
CA LEU A 352 1.07 -10.93 21.58
C LEU A 352 2.35 -10.47 20.85
N ASN A 353 3.49 -11.04 21.23
CA ASN A 353 4.68 -11.01 20.40
C ASN A 353 4.58 -12.18 19.39
N THR A 354 4.33 -11.88 18.11
CA THR A 354 4.12 -12.89 17.06
C THR A 354 5.42 -13.41 16.45
N ALA A 355 6.55 -12.72 16.69
CA ALA A 355 7.88 -13.18 16.27
C ALA A 355 8.92 -12.86 17.36
N PRO A 356 9.83 -13.80 17.68
CA PRO A 356 10.92 -13.52 18.62
C PRO A 356 11.73 -12.28 18.22
N VAL A 357 12.02 -11.41 19.18
CA VAL A 357 12.80 -10.18 18.95
C VAL A 357 14.16 -10.48 18.28
N GLU A 358 14.79 -11.61 18.65
CA GLU A 358 16.07 -12.02 18.08
C GLU A 358 15.98 -12.43 16.61
N GLU A 359 14.82 -12.95 16.14
CA GLU A 359 14.60 -13.19 14.71
C GLU A 359 14.54 -11.87 13.94
N VAL A 360 13.85 -10.86 14.47
CA VAL A 360 13.78 -9.53 13.85
C VAL A 360 15.16 -8.87 13.83
N ARG A 361 15.95 -9.05 14.90
CA ARG A 361 17.34 -8.57 14.99
C ARG A 361 18.25 -9.24 13.96
N ALA A 362 18.14 -10.56 13.82
CA ALA A 362 18.89 -11.30 12.79
C ALA A 362 18.50 -10.84 11.38
N LEU A 363 17.19 -10.62 11.14
CA LEU A 363 16.69 -10.13 9.87
C LEU A 363 17.17 -8.71 9.53
N ALA A 364 17.30 -7.84 10.54
CA ALA A 364 17.89 -6.52 10.38
C ALA A 364 19.35 -6.60 9.90
N GLY A 365 20.13 -7.55 10.44
CA GLY A 365 21.47 -7.85 9.95
C GLY A 365 21.49 -8.32 8.49
N LEU A 366 20.55 -9.20 8.10
CA LEU A 366 20.42 -9.66 6.72
C LEU A 366 20.01 -8.54 5.76
N ALA A 367 19.08 -7.67 6.17
CA ALA A 367 18.65 -6.52 5.35
C ALA A 367 19.82 -5.56 5.13
N ALA A 368 20.59 -5.25 6.19
CA ALA A 368 21.78 -4.41 6.10
C ALA A 368 22.85 -5.01 5.18
N ALA A 369 23.14 -6.30 5.31
CA ALA A 369 24.13 -7.01 4.49
C ALA A 369 23.76 -7.05 3.00
N ASN A 370 22.46 -7.14 2.68
CA ASN A 370 21.94 -7.13 1.30
C ASN A 370 21.71 -5.70 0.77
N GLY A 371 21.86 -4.67 1.60
CA GLY A 371 21.57 -3.28 1.21
C GLY A 371 20.11 -3.08 0.75
N VAL A 372 19.17 -3.73 1.44
CA VAL A 372 17.72 -3.57 1.22
C VAL A 372 17.07 -2.93 2.42
N GLN A 373 15.86 -2.39 2.25
CA GLN A 373 15.09 -1.84 3.35
C GLN A 373 14.48 -2.97 4.19
N LEU A 374 14.19 -2.67 5.46
CA LEU A 374 13.41 -3.53 6.34
C LEU A 374 12.13 -2.78 6.75
N GLY A 375 10.98 -3.38 6.49
CA GLY A 375 9.67 -2.95 6.96
C GLY A 375 9.17 -3.92 8.02
N VAL A 376 8.94 -3.43 9.25
CA VAL A 376 8.41 -4.26 10.33
C VAL A 376 7.03 -3.74 10.74
N HIS A 377 6.02 -4.61 10.66
CA HIS A 377 4.72 -4.36 11.26
C HIS A 377 4.88 -4.24 12.77
N ALA A 378 4.56 -3.10 13.33
CA ALA A 378 4.53 -2.85 14.76
C ALA A 378 3.41 -1.86 15.09
N ILE A 379 2.39 -2.34 15.79
CA ILE A 379 1.19 -1.57 16.16
C ILE A 379 1.28 -1.08 17.61
N GLY A 380 1.61 -1.95 18.56
CA GLY A 380 1.72 -1.62 19.96
C GLY A 380 2.98 -0.82 20.30
N ASP A 381 2.93 -0.06 21.39
CA ASP A 381 4.03 0.79 21.85
C ASP A 381 5.27 -0.02 22.27
N ARG A 382 5.09 -1.24 22.79
CA ARG A 382 6.21 -2.16 23.05
C ARG A 382 6.83 -2.66 21.75
N ALA A 383 6.03 -3.07 20.80
CA ALA A 383 6.51 -3.53 19.50
C ALA A 383 7.31 -2.45 18.78
N ASN A 384 6.78 -1.23 18.71
CA ASN A 384 7.47 -0.08 18.12
C ASN A 384 8.82 0.20 18.79
N ARG A 385 8.89 0.14 20.12
CA ARG A 385 10.13 0.33 20.87
C ARG A 385 11.18 -0.70 20.49
N GLU A 386 10.83 -1.98 20.51
CA GLU A 386 11.76 -3.06 20.17
C GLU A 386 12.31 -2.91 18.75
N VAL A 387 11.46 -2.54 17.80
CA VAL A 387 11.88 -2.32 16.40
C VAL A 387 12.80 -1.12 16.29
N LEU A 388 12.50 0.00 16.95
CA LEU A 388 13.37 1.18 16.97
C LEU A 388 14.73 0.87 17.62
N ASP A 389 14.78 0.07 18.68
CA ASP A 389 16.01 -0.36 19.34
C ASP A 389 16.87 -1.22 18.39
N ILE A 390 16.25 -2.14 17.65
CA ILE A 390 16.91 -2.96 16.65
C ILE A 390 17.47 -2.10 15.50
N TYR A 391 16.67 -1.15 14.97
CA TYR A 391 17.08 -0.27 13.89
C TYR A 391 18.25 0.62 14.31
N GLU A 392 18.15 1.25 15.47
CA GLU A 392 19.21 2.08 16.02
C GLU A 392 20.52 1.33 16.22
N ALA A 393 20.47 0.13 16.79
CA ALA A 393 21.64 -0.73 16.96
C ALA A 393 22.26 -1.12 15.61
N THR A 394 21.43 -1.47 14.63
CA THR A 394 21.89 -1.85 13.29
C THR A 394 22.53 -0.67 12.56
N PHE A 395 21.93 0.53 12.63
CA PHE A 395 22.46 1.73 12.00
C PHE A 395 23.80 2.16 12.61
N LYS A 396 23.93 2.05 13.94
CA LYS A 396 25.20 2.30 14.66
C LYS A 396 26.29 1.30 14.26
N ALA A 397 25.93 0.04 14.06
CA ALA A 397 26.87 -1.00 13.65
C ALA A 397 27.34 -0.86 12.18
N ASN A 398 26.61 -0.07 11.37
CA ASN A 398 26.92 0.13 9.95
C ASN A 398 27.06 1.62 9.59
N PRO A 399 28.03 2.36 10.19
CA PRO A 399 28.12 3.81 10.09
C PRO A 399 28.46 4.32 8.68
N ALA A 400 28.96 3.46 7.79
CA ALA A 400 29.22 3.81 6.40
C ALA A 400 27.94 3.88 5.56
N ALA A 401 26.90 3.16 5.92
CA ALA A 401 25.62 3.20 5.25
C ALA A 401 24.87 4.48 5.62
N ARG A 402 24.30 5.12 4.64
CA ARG A 402 23.52 6.35 4.77
C ARG A 402 22.14 6.12 4.18
N ASP A 403 21.16 6.94 4.60
CA ASP A 403 19.83 6.95 3.98
C ASP A 403 19.16 5.57 4.01
N TRP A 404 19.00 5.01 5.21
CA TRP A 404 18.40 3.71 5.42
C TRP A 404 16.94 3.66 4.94
N ARG A 405 16.12 4.63 5.35
CA ARG A 405 14.67 4.70 5.11
C ARG A 405 13.98 3.37 5.43
N TRP A 406 14.45 2.69 6.46
CA TRP A 406 13.72 1.53 6.96
C TRP A 406 12.39 1.97 7.51
N ARG A 407 11.43 1.07 7.52
CA ARG A 407 10.04 1.43 7.75
C ARG A 407 9.53 0.73 9.01
N ILE A 408 8.69 1.40 9.78
CA ILE A 408 7.76 0.77 10.70
C ILE A 408 6.37 0.87 10.09
N GLU A 409 5.80 -0.30 9.79
CA GLU A 409 4.49 -0.41 9.20
C GLU A 409 3.45 -0.25 10.31
N HIS A 410 2.45 0.55 10.08
CA HIS A 410 1.37 0.98 10.95
C HIS A 410 1.77 2.02 11.99
N ALA A 411 2.74 1.78 12.86
CA ALA A 411 3.16 2.72 13.93
C ALA A 411 1.94 3.36 14.64
N GLN A 412 0.90 2.56 14.94
CA GLN A 412 -0.41 3.07 15.35
C GLN A 412 -0.43 3.63 16.76
N HIS A 413 0.26 2.96 17.70
CA HIS A 413 0.36 3.38 19.09
C HIS A 413 1.83 3.41 19.54
N LEU A 414 2.30 4.59 19.94
CA LEU A 414 3.68 4.87 20.26
C LEU A 414 3.82 5.35 21.71
N ALA A 415 4.86 4.91 22.41
CA ALA A 415 5.25 5.59 23.63
C ALA A 415 5.77 7.00 23.29
N VAL A 416 5.42 7.99 24.09
CA VAL A 416 5.76 9.40 23.84
C VAL A 416 7.28 9.59 23.65
N SER A 417 8.09 8.86 24.43
CA SER A 417 9.56 8.91 24.35
C SER A 417 10.12 8.38 23.03
N ASP A 418 9.37 7.56 22.28
CA ASP A 418 9.83 6.94 21.05
C ASP A 418 9.48 7.76 19.81
N ILE A 419 8.50 8.66 19.89
CA ILE A 419 8.07 9.51 18.77
C ILE A 419 9.24 10.29 18.14
N PRO A 420 10.11 10.99 18.91
CA PRO A 420 11.24 11.72 18.34
C PRO A 420 12.26 10.82 17.61
N ARG A 421 12.36 9.56 17.98
CA ARG A 421 13.33 8.62 17.41
C ARG A 421 13.09 8.34 15.91
N PHE A 422 11.84 8.43 15.45
CA PHE A 422 11.54 8.28 14.02
C PHE A 422 12.29 9.31 13.18
N GLY A 423 12.19 10.59 13.51
CA GLY A 423 12.92 11.65 12.83
C GLY A 423 14.43 11.55 13.02
N GLN A 424 14.90 11.28 14.24
CA GLN A 424 16.33 11.16 14.57
C GLN A 424 17.02 10.03 13.81
N LEU A 425 16.34 8.90 13.61
CA LEU A 425 16.87 7.74 12.93
C LEU A 425 16.56 7.73 11.41
N GLY A 426 15.70 8.64 10.94
CA GLY A 426 15.22 8.65 9.56
C GLY A 426 14.33 7.44 9.23
N VAL A 427 13.62 6.91 10.23
CA VAL A 427 12.67 5.80 10.07
C VAL A 427 11.37 6.32 9.46
N ILE A 428 10.88 5.65 8.43
CA ILE A 428 9.61 5.97 7.79
C ILE A 428 8.46 5.43 8.64
N ALA A 429 7.49 6.27 8.99
CA ALA A 429 6.22 5.85 9.55
C ALA A 429 5.24 5.54 8.40
N SER A 430 5.03 4.26 8.12
CA SER A 430 4.12 3.82 7.05
C SER A 430 2.74 3.57 7.64
N MET A 431 1.93 4.62 7.65
CA MET A 431 0.65 4.67 8.38
C MET A 431 -0.54 4.65 7.43
N GLN A 432 -1.71 4.31 7.97
CA GLN A 432 -2.97 4.29 7.25
C GLN A 432 -3.92 5.32 7.86
N GLY A 433 -4.24 6.37 7.09
CA GLY A 433 -5.07 7.45 7.58
C GLY A 433 -6.45 7.02 8.02
N ILE A 434 -7.03 6.07 7.27
CA ILE A 434 -8.38 5.56 7.54
C ILE A 434 -8.46 4.75 8.83
N HIS A 435 -7.39 4.05 9.24
CA HIS A 435 -7.38 3.27 10.49
C HIS A 435 -7.70 4.13 11.71
N ALA A 436 -7.27 5.40 11.75
CA ALA A 436 -7.62 6.28 12.86
C ALA A 436 -9.13 6.44 13.06
N THR A 437 -9.90 6.45 11.96
CA THR A 437 -11.35 6.63 12.03
C THR A 437 -12.12 5.32 12.09
N SER A 438 -11.61 4.25 11.50
CA SER A 438 -12.21 2.92 11.57
C SER A 438 -11.98 2.26 12.94
N ASP A 439 -10.84 2.51 13.59
CA ASP A 439 -10.48 1.95 14.90
C ASP A 439 -11.03 2.76 16.08
N ALA A 440 -11.34 4.04 15.88
CA ALA A 440 -11.82 4.95 16.93
C ALA A 440 -12.93 4.36 17.82
N PRO A 441 -13.91 3.60 17.29
CA PRO A 441 -14.98 3.04 18.10
C PRO A 441 -14.52 2.14 19.25
N TYR A 442 -13.41 1.45 19.10
CA TYR A 442 -12.91 0.50 20.10
C TYR A 442 -11.55 0.85 20.70
N VAL A 443 -10.72 1.65 20.02
CA VAL A 443 -9.35 1.89 20.46
C VAL A 443 -9.28 2.56 21.84
N ARG A 444 -10.24 3.44 22.16
CA ARG A 444 -10.34 4.07 23.49
C ARG A 444 -10.61 3.05 24.59
N ALA A 445 -11.48 2.07 24.32
CA ALA A 445 -11.75 1.00 25.29
C ALA A 445 -10.53 0.10 25.47
N ARG A 446 -9.79 -0.18 24.39
CA ARG A 446 -8.59 -1.03 24.41
C ARG A 446 -7.42 -0.40 25.15
N LEU A 447 -7.12 0.87 24.88
CA LEU A 447 -5.92 1.54 25.36
C LEU A 447 -6.16 2.53 26.52
N GLY A 448 -7.40 3.02 26.68
CA GLY A 448 -7.74 4.15 27.55
C GLY A 448 -7.48 5.49 26.88
N GLU A 449 -8.26 6.52 27.28
CA GLU A 449 -8.27 7.84 26.65
C GLU A 449 -6.88 8.51 26.64
N GLU A 450 -6.17 8.48 27.78
CA GLU A 450 -4.86 9.12 27.94
C GLU A 450 -3.83 8.55 26.97
N ARG A 451 -3.68 7.21 26.93
CA ARG A 451 -2.70 6.55 26.04
C ARG A 451 -3.00 6.81 24.56
N VAL A 452 -4.29 6.82 24.18
CA VAL A 452 -4.65 7.15 22.80
C VAL A 452 -4.34 8.59 22.46
N ALA A 453 -4.65 9.55 23.35
CA ALA A 453 -4.35 10.98 23.16
C ALA A 453 -2.85 11.25 23.03
N GLU A 454 -2.03 10.53 23.81
CA GLU A 454 -0.59 10.73 23.84
C GLU A 454 0.14 10.05 22.68
N GLY A 455 -0.24 8.83 22.31
CA GLY A 455 0.52 7.98 21.41
C GLY A 455 -0.26 7.33 20.27
N GLY A 456 -1.60 7.46 20.21
CA GLY A 456 -2.44 6.83 19.19
C GLY A 456 -2.57 7.66 17.91
N TYR A 457 -2.12 7.13 16.75
CA TYR A 457 -2.25 7.78 15.43
C TYR A 457 -1.70 9.22 15.40
N VAL A 458 -0.52 9.44 15.96
CA VAL A 458 0.06 10.76 16.27
C VAL A 458 0.83 11.36 15.09
N TRP A 459 0.17 11.55 13.96
CA TRP A 459 0.80 11.97 12.69
C TRP A 459 1.50 13.34 12.79
N GLN A 460 0.86 14.34 13.42
CA GLN A 460 1.48 15.66 13.56
C GLN A 460 2.71 15.60 14.47
N LYS A 461 2.67 14.84 15.57
CA LYS A 461 3.83 14.67 16.45
C LYS A 461 4.99 14.00 15.70
N LEU A 462 4.70 12.99 14.86
CA LEU A 462 5.72 12.34 14.02
C LEU A 462 6.32 13.29 13.00
N MET A 463 5.51 14.04 12.26
CA MET A 463 6.00 15.03 11.29
C MET A 463 6.81 16.15 11.96
N GLN A 464 6.40 16.61 13.13
CA GLN A 464 7.15 17.59 13.93
C GLN A 464 8.50 17.04 14.42
N SER A 465 8.64 15.73 14.60
CA SER A 465 9.93 15.09 14.89
C SER A 465 10.88 15.03 13.68
N GLY A 466 10.39 15.38 12.49
CA GLY A 466 11.12 15.25 11.22
C GLY A 466 10.89 13.89 10.50
N ALA A 467 10.02 13.04 11.04
CA ALA A 467 9.69 11.77 10.39
C ALA A 467 8.88 11.99 9.10
N ILE A 468 9.14 11.16 8.11
CA ILE A 468 8.35 11.09 6.87
C ILE A 468 7.23 10.08 7.06
N ILE A 469 6.00 10.47 6.74
CA ILE A 469 4.83 9.60 6.73
C ILE A 469 4.53 9.18 5.30
N SER A 470 4.51 7.87 5.03
CA SER A 470 3.91 7.25 3.86
C SER A 470 2.50 6.79 4.22
N ASN A 471 1.53 7.00 3.35
CA ASN A 471 0.13 6.67 3.58
C ASN A 471 -0.33 5.58 2.61
N GLY A 472 -1.23 4.73 3.05
CA GLY A 472 -1.85 3.67 2.29
C GLY A 472 -3.14 3.23 2.94
N THR A 473 -3.81 2.25 2.37
CA THR A 473 -5.07 1.70 2.89
C THR A 473 -4.89 0.40 3.66
N ASP A 474 -3.72 -0.23 3.51
CA ASP A 474 -3.48 -1.60 3.96
C ASP A 474 -4.48 -2.58 3.32
N VAL A 475 -4.85 -2.29 2.06
CA VAL A 475 -5.78 -3.15 1.33
C VAL A 475 -5.29 -4.61 1.31
N PRO A 476 -6.16 -5.57 1.62
CA PRO A 476 -7.61 -5.55 1.75
C PRO A 476 -8.12 -5.40 3.20
N VAL A 477 -7.31 -4.89 4.15
CA VAL A 477 -7.78 -4.54 5.51
C VAL A 477 -8.84 -3.45 5.39
N GLU A 478 -8.55 -2.40 4.64
CA GLU A 478 -9.52 -1.40 4.19
C GLU A 478 -9.68 -1.48 2.66
N ARG A 479 -10.67 -0.77 2.11
CA ARG A 479 -10.84 -0.69 0.66
C ARG A 479 -9.70 0.12 0.03
N ILE A 480 -9.24 -0.27 -1.16
CA ILE A 480 -8.20 0.44 -1.92
C ILE A 480 -8.65 1.83 -2.41
N ASP A 481 -9.55 2.50 -1.77
CA ASP A 481 -10.01 3.82 -2.20
C ASP A 481 -9.25 4.92 -1.48
N PRO A 482 -8.34 5.69 -2.16
CA PRO A 482 -7.60 6.75 -1.50
C PRO A 482 -8.48 7.92 -1.05
N MET A 483 -9.66 8.13 -1.65
CA MET A 483 -10.49 9.30 -1.34
C MET A 483 -11.07 9.28 0.08
N PRO A 484 -11.69 8.19 0.57
CA PRO A 484 -12.06 8.07 1.98
C PRO A 484 -10.87 8.14 2.93
N ASN A 485 -9.70 7.58 2.54
CA ASN A 485 -8.50 7.63 3.35
C ASN A 485 -7.93 9.05 3.46
N LEU A 486 -7.87 9.81 2.36
CA LEU A 486 -7.51 11.24 2.37
C LEU A 486 -8.48 12.06 3.23
N HIS A 487 -9.78 11.80 3.12
CA HIS A 487 -10.78 12.44 3.96
C HIS A 487 -10.54 12.16 5.45
N ALA A 488 -10.33 10.91 5.84
CA ALA A 488 -10.00 10.53 7.21
C ALA A 488 -8.70 11.20 7.70
N THR A 489 -7.69 11.26 6.84
CA THR A 489 -6.40 11.90 7.15
C THR A 489 -6.54 13.41 7.39
N ILE A 490 -7.38 14.09 6.60
CA ILE A 490 -7.59 15.54 6.65
C ILE A 490 -8.52 15.93 7.78
N THR A 491 -9.57 15.15 8.02
CA THR A 491 -10.65 15.55 8.94
C THR A 491 -10.63 14.85 10.28
N ARG A 492 -10.20 13.58 10.32
CA ARG A 492 -10.35 12.67 11.48
C ARG A 492 -11.78 12.58 11.98
N ARG A 493 -12.75 12.82 11.08
CA ARG A 493 -14.17 12.80 11.36
C ARG A 493 -14.71 11.38 11.33
N LEU A 494 -15.37 10.98 12.42
CA LEU A 494 -16.01 9.67 12.54
C LEU A 494 -17.37 9.65 11.83
N LYS A 495 -17.92 8.46 11.63
CA LYS A 495 -19.24 8.26 10.99
C LYS A 495 -20.39 8.91 11.78
N ASP A 496 -20.26 9.03 13.09
CA ASP A 496 -21.24 9.69 13.97
C ASP A 496 -21.11 11.24 13.98
N GLY A 497 -20.16 11.78 13.22
CA GLY A 497 -19.89 13.21 13.13
C GLY A 497 -18.97 13.78 14.21
N SER A 498 -18.52 12.97 15.17
CA SER A 498 -17.53 13.39 16.16
C SER A 498 -16.11 13.45 15.57
N ASP A 499 -15.20 14.14 16.24
CA ASP A 499 -13.80 14.25 15.84
C ASP A 499 -12.91 13.32 16.70
N PHE A 500 -11.94 12.67 16.06
CA PHE A 500 -10.96 11.80 16.72
C PHE A 500 -9.60 12.47 16.78
N PHE A 501 -9.27 13.12 17.90
CA PHE A 501 -8.01 13.86 18.13
C PHE A 501 -7.64 14.80 16.96
N PRO A 502 -8.42 15.89 16.74
CA PRO A 502 -8.29 16.75 15.56
C PRO A 502 -6.92 17.45 15.44
N ASP A 503 -6.17 17.58 16.53
CA ASP A 503 -4.83 18.17 16.53
C ASP A 503 -3.81 17.31 15.74
N GLN A 504 -4.17 16.07 15.40
CA GLN A 504 -3.35 15.19 14.59
C GLN A 504 -3.77 15.15 13.12
N ARG A 505 -4.66 16.04 12.66
CA ARG A 505 -5.05 16.17 11.25
C ARG A 505 -3.86 16.58 10.39
N MET A 506 -3.84 16.09 9.16
CA MET A 506 -2.97 16.62 8.12
C MET A 506 -3.69 17.74 7.35
N THR A 507 -2.94 18.71 6.88
CA THR A 507 -3.41 19.60 5.81
C THR A 507 -3.64 18.81 4.53
N ARG A 508 -4.43 19.33 3.59
CA ARG A 508 -4.66 18.67 2.29
C ARG A 508 -3.35 18.42 1.53
N GLN A 509 -2.42 19.36 1.63
CA GLN A 509 -1.12 19.24 0.98
C GLN A 509 -0.27 18.13 1.62
N GLU A 510 -0.23 18.02 2.94
CA GLU A 510 0.46 16.94 3.65
C GLU A 510 -0.17 15.59 3.32
N ALA A 511 -1.51 15.51 3.32
CA ALA A 511 -2.24 14.30 3.00
C ALA A 511 -1.98 13.83 1.55
N LEU A 512 -2.07 14.74 0.55
CA LEU A 512 -1.73 14.39 -0.83
C LEU A 512 -0.25 14.02 -0.98
N LYS A 513 0.64 14.74 -0.29
CA LYS A 513 2.07 14.44 -0.30
C LYS A 513 2.37 13.06 0.27
N SER A 514 1.63 12.61 1.30
CA SER A 514 1.79 11.28 1.91
C SER A 514 1.44 10.13 0.95
N TYR A 515 0.53 10.37 0.01
CA TYR A 515 0.13 9.43 -1.06
C TYR A 515 0.93 9.57 -2.37
N THR A 516 1.85 10.50 -2.44
CA THR A 516 2.61 10.80 -3.67
C THR A 516 4.11 10.86 -3.39
N TRP A 517 4.67 12.03 -3.15
CA TRP A 517 6.11 12.24 -2.98
C TRP A 517 6.68 11.46 -1.80
N ASN A 518 6.02 11.48 -0.63
CA ASN A 518 6.50 10.77 0.56
C ASN A 518 6.51 9.25 0.35
N ALA A 519 5.48 8.70 -0.29
CA ALA A 519 5.43 7.28 -0.62
C ALA A 519 6.53 6.90 -1.63
N ALA A 520 6.77 7.74 -2.64
CA ALA A 520 7.90 7.55 -3.55
C ALA A 520 9.25 7.64 -2.82
N TYR A 521 9.41 8.61 -1.90
CA TYR A 521 10.58 8.74 -1.05
C TYR A 521 10.81 7.51 -0.17
N ALA A 522 9.74 6.98 0.43
CA ALA A 522 9.80 5.78 1.26
C ALA A 522 10.32 4.55 0.48
N ALA A 523 10.08 4.48 -0.82
CA ALA A 523 10.56 3.43 -1.73
C ALA A 523 11.91 3.76 -2.41
N LYS A 524 12.53 4.92 -2.12
CA LYS A 524 13.72 5.45 -2.82
C LYS A 524 13.51 5.69 -4.32
N GLU A 525 12.30 6.07 -4.71
CA GLU A 525 11.88 6.30 -6.09
C GLU A 525 11.40 7.75 -6.35
N GLU A 526 11.67 8.71 -5.43
CA GLU A 526 11.26 10.11 -5.55
C GLU A 526 11.90 10.87 -6.72
N THR A 527 12.98 10.34 -7.27
CA THR A 527 13.59 10.88 -8.50
C THR A 527 12.88 10.41 -9.76
N LEU A 528 12.08 9.34 -9.65
CA LEU A 528 11.36 8.72 -10.77
C LEU A 528 9.90 9.14 -10.83
N LYS A 529 9.21 9.24 -9.67
CA LYS A 529 7.77 9.46 -9.57
C LYS A 529 7.39 10.23 -8.29
N GLY A 530 6.09 10.37 -8.02
CA GLY A 530 5.55 11.06 -6.83
C GLY A 530 5.37 12.57 -7.00
N SER A 531 5.76 13.14 -8.13
CA SER A 531 5.45 14.50 -8.56
C SER A 531 5.47 14.62 -10.08
N LEU A 532 4.87 15.67 -10.64
CA LEU A 532 4.79 15.90 -12.09
C LEU A 532 5.86 16.87 -12.57
N ALA A 533 7.13 16.55 -12.26
CA ALA A 533 8.29 17.31 -12.74
C ALA A 533 8.79 16.78 -14.08
N VAL A 534 9.43 17.68 -14.86
CA VAL A 534 10.11 17.29 -16.10
C VAL A 534 11.18 16.24 -15.81
N GLY A 535 11.21 15.18 -16.62
CA GLY A 535 12.11 14.04 -16.49
C GLY A 535 11.53 12.87 -15.66
N LYS A 536 10.49 13.08 -14.87
CA LYS A 536 9.82 12.01 -14.11
C LYS A 536 8.85 11.22 -14.99
N LEU A 537 8.48 10.04 -14.48
CA LEU A 537 7.48 9.18 -15.11
C LEU A 537 6.13 9.91 -15.19
N ALA A 538 5.45 9.74 -16.32
CA ALA A 538 4.14 10.32 -16.56
C ALA A 538 3.04 9.43 -15.93
N ASP A 539 3.07 9.32 -14.60
CA ASP A 539 2.05 8.65 -13.80
C ASP A 539 1.12 9.73 -13.26
N ILE A 540 -0.14 9.72 -13.71
CA ILE A 540 -1.09 10.82 -13.48
C ILE A 540 -2.46 10.24 -13.13
N THR A 541 -3.09 10.82 -12.10
CA THR A 541 -4.49 10.55 -11.74
C THR A 541 -5.32 11.79 -12.04
N VAL A 542 -6.37 11.65 -12.83
CA VAL A 542 -7.32 12.72 -13.12
C VAL A 542 -8.60 12.52 -12.32
N LEU A 543 -9.00 13.53 -11.59
CA LEU A 543 -10.10 13.52 -10.64
C LEU A 543 -11.28 14.37 -11.14
N SER A 544 -12.50 13.95 -10.84
CA SER A 544 -13.74 14.68 -11.14
C SER A 544 -13.88 15.98 -10.36
N LYS A 545 -13.18 16.11 -9.22
CA LYS A 545 -13.19 17.29 -8.35
C LYS A 545 -11.78 17.68 -7.93
N ASN A 546 -11.58 18.97 -7.64
CA ASN A 546 -10.33 19.45 -7.06
C ASN A 546 -10.34 19.21 -5.53
N ILE A 547 -9.71 18.12 -5.09
CA ILE A 547 -9.64 17.74 -3.68
C ILE A 547 -8.90 18.76 -2.79
N MET A 548 -8.15 19.69 -3.40
CA MET A 548 -7.48 20.77 -2.67
C MET A 548 -8.42 21.91 -2.29
N THR A 549 -9.56 22.05 -2.96
CA THR A 549 -10.47 23.21 -2.80
C THR A 549 -11.92 22.87 -2.49
N VAL A 550 -12.41 21.68 -2.86
CA VAL A 550 -13.80 21.28 -2.56
C VAL A 550 -14.07 21.21 -1.04
N PRO A 551 -15.32 21.35 -0.58
CA PRO A 551 -15.68 21.04 0.79
C PRO A 551 -15.18 19.65 1.21
N GLU A 552 -14.68 19.51 2.44
CA GLU A 552 -14.09 18.24 2.92
C GLU A 552 -15.06 17.06 2.77
N ALA A 553 -16.35 17.26 3.04
CA ALA A 553 -17.38 16.24 2.91
C ALA A 553 -17.59 15.73 1.47
N GLU A 554 -17.07 16.45 0.46
CA GLU A 554 -17.14 16.04 -0.96
C GLU A 554 -15.95 15.22 -1.42
N ILE A 555 -14.87 15.18 -0.63
CA ILE A 555 -13.66 14.40 -0.99
C ILE A 555 -13.97 12.92 -1.24
N PRO A 556 -14.74 12.22 -0.36
CA PRO A 556 -15.06 10.80 -0.58
C PRO A 556 -15.89 10.52 -1.85
N ALA A 557 -16.61 11.52 -2.35
CA ALA A 557 -17.42 11.43 -3.57
C ALA A 557 -16.68 11.96 -4.81
N THR A 558 -15.35 11.93 -4.79
CA THR A 558 -14.50 12.30 -5.94
C THR A 558 -14.20 11.04 -6.76
N ASP A 559 -14.61 11.05 -8.02
CA ASP A 559 -14.35 9.94 -8.94
C ASP A 559 -13.01 10.10 -9.64
N VAL A 560 -12.40 8.97 -9.98
CA VAL A 560 -11.27 8.89 -10.89
C VAL A 560 -11.78 8.91 -12.33
N VAL A 561 -11.35 9.89 -13.12
CA VAL A 561 -11.74 10.04 -14.53
C VAL A 561 -10.74 9.35 -15.46
N TYR A 562 -9.45 9.53 -15.19
CA TYR A 562 -8.38 8.82 -15.91
C TYR A 562 -7.30 8.39 -14.92
N THR A 563 -6.74 7.22 -15.17
CA THR A 563 -5.45 6.79 -14.59
C THR A 563 -4.47 6.58 -15.73
N ILE A 564 -3.37 7.33 -15.71
CA ILE A 564 -2.33 7.29 -16.73
C ILE A 564 -1.07 6.74 -16.06
N VAL A 565 -0.49 5.70 -16.66
CA VAL A 565 0.74 5.06 -16.20
C VAL A 565 1.77 5.11 -17.31
N GLY A 566 2.91 5.76 -17.06
CA GLY A 566 3.97 5.88 -18.06
C GLY A 566 3.50 6.53 -19.37
N GLY A 567 2.61 7.53 -19.29
CA GLY A 567 2.09 8.22 -20.47
C GLY A 567 1.08 7.42 -21.29
N THR A 568 0.54 6.34 -20.75
CA THR A 568 -0.53 5.54 -21.37
C THR A 568 -1.79 5.63 -20.52
N VAL A 569 -2.96 5.89 -21.14
CA VAL A 569 -4.25 5.87 -20.43
C VAL A 569 -4.60 4.42 -20.11
N ALA A 570 -4.34 4.01 -18.85
CA ALA A 570 -4.58 2.65 -18.37
C ALA A 570 -6.03 2.44 -17.87
N TYR A 571 -6.72 3.51 -17.48
CA TYR A 571 -8.13 3.46 -17.06
C TYR A 571 -8.88 4.71 -17.51
N ARG A 572 -10.13 4.51 -17.93
CA ARG A 572 -11.11 5.55 -18.27
C ARG A 572 -12.38 5.31 -17.45
N GLY A 573 -12.67 6.21 -16.53
CA GLY A 573 -13.89 6.20 -15.74
C GLY A 573 -15.13 6.64 -16.54
N ALA A 574 -16.31 6.47 -15.98
CA ALA A 574 -17.58 6.82 -16.63
C ALA A 574 -17.71 8.30 -17.03
N ALA A 575 -16.99 9.21 -16.34
CA ALA A 575 -16.97 10.64 -16.65
C ALA A 575 -15.89 11.04 -17.69
N ALA A 576 -15.13 10.09 -18.23
CA ALA A 576 -14.12 10.34 -19.26
C ALA A 576 -14.79 10.77 -20.58
N LYS A 577 -14.17 11.74 -21.28
CA LYS A 577 -14.62 12.26 -22.59
C LYS A 577 -13.86 11.61 -23.74
#